data_a9b7227a68aaefa56edd9fba8d74ff2d
#
_entry.id   a9b7227a68aaefa56edd9fba8d74ff2d
#
_cell.length_a   1.000
_cell.length_b   1.000
_cell.length_c   1.000
_cell.angle_alpha   90.00
_cell.angle_beta   90.00
_cell.angle_gamma   90.00
#
_symmetry.space_group_name_H-M   'P 1'
#
loop_
_entity.id
_entity.type
_entity.pdbx_description
1 polymer ?
#
loop_
_entity_poly.entity_id
_entity_poly.type
_entity_poly.pdbx_seq_one_letter_code
_entity_poly.pdbx_strand_id
1 'polypeptide(L)'
;MQCIKWCFAVIALIFSLPSAYAIDSGMPNPPSNPTTVKCGLFILDIVDIDDVNETFEAEIAIVATWKDSRLAFDPEAEDTEKKIFQGEFQFNEIFTGWWPQLVIINQIGRGDTNAIKISVLPDGEVQYLEQRNVRLETPMALYDYPFDTQNLRAFMIPFGNMSEEVVLEVDDRYRETTDSYVRRESTVNVAGWDFLNLNMNVDSTQIQLHET
;
A
#
# COMPACT_ATOMS: atom_id res chain seq x y z
N MET A 1 6.43 -12.10 -86.52
CA MET A 1 5.86 -12.87 -85.38
C MET A 1 6.69 -12.55 -84.17
N GLN A 2 6.23 -11.62 -83.34
CA GLN A 2 6.95 -11.17 -82.10
C GLN A 2 6.21 -11.78 -80.91
N CYS A 3 6.89 -12.65 -80.13
CA CYS A 3 6.38 -13.21 -78.89
C CYS A 3 6.64 -12.20 -77.75
N ILE A 4 5.60 -11.61 -77.21
CA ILE A 4 5.65 -10.77 -76.02
C ILE A 4 5.63 -11.71 -74.81
N LYS A 5 6.76 -11.72 -74.06
CA LYS A 5 6.87 -12.42 -72.75
C LYS A 5 6.36 -11.48 -71.67
N TRP A 6 5.28 -11.84 -71.02
CA TRP A 6 4.78 -11.17 -69.86
C TRP A 6 5.56 -11.69 -68.62
N CYS A 7 6.37 -10.82 -68.03
CA CYS A 7 6.92 -11.08 -66.70
C CYS A 7 5.92 -10.60 -65.64
N PHE A 8 5.32 -11.53 -64.92
CA PHE A 8 4.58 -11.22 -63.74
C PHE A 8 5.56 -11.01 -62.60
N ALA A 9 5.76 -9.78 -62.15
CA ALA A 9 6.46 -9.45 -60.92
C ALA A 9 5.46 -9.60 -59.75
N VAL A 10 5.62 -10.64 -58.95
CA VAL A 10 4.90 -10.82 -57.69
C VAL A 10 5.58 -9.93 -56.64
N ILE A 11 4.98 -8.81 -56.32
CA ILE A 11 5.40 -7.95 -55.22
C ILE A 11 4.86 -8.61 -53.94
N ALA A 12 5.71 -9.31 -53.21
CA ALA A 12 5.39 -9.78 -51.86
C ALA A 12 5.41 -8.58 -50.89
N LEU A 13 4.24 -8.07 -50.57
CA LEU A 13 4.05 -7.05 -49.55
C LEU A 13 4.24 -7.72 -48.16
N ILE A 14 5.42 -7.60 -47.59
CA ILE A 14 5.71 -8.03 -46.22
C ILE A 14 5.02 -7.03 -45.27
N PHE A 15 3.81 -7.37 -44.84
CA PHE A 15 3.18 -6.69 -43.72
C PHE A 15 3.96 -7.06 -42.43
N SER A 16 4.85 -6.19 -42.01
CA SER A 16 5.37 -6.23 -40.65
C SER A 16 4.23 -5.84 -39.72
N LEU A 17 3.55 -6.84 -39.15
CA LEU A 17 2.63 -6.61 -38.04
C LEU A 17 3.44 -6.02 -36.89
N PRO A 18 3.03 -4.87 -36.34
CA PRO A 18 3.62 -4.41 -35.11
C PRO A 18 3.39 -5.52 -34.07
N SER A 19 4.46 -6.02 -33.46
CA SER A 19 4.34 -6.87 -32.29
C SER A 19 3.54 -6.09 -31.27
N ALA A 20 2.30 -6.51 -31.04
CA ALA A 20 1.55 -6.02 -29.90
C ALA A 20 2.39 -6.42 -28.67
N TYR A 21 3.01 -5.45 -28.05
CA TYR A 21 3.56 -5.65 -26.72
C TYR A 21 2.35 -5.95 -25.83
N ALA A 22 2.20 -7.21 -25.46
CA ALA A 22 1.29 -7.56 -24.38
C ALA A 22 1.78 -6.74 -23.17
N ILE A 23 0.91 -5.88 -22.68
CA ILE A 23 1.14 -5.23 -21.39
C ILE A 23 1.23 -6.39 -20.40
N ASP A 24 2.42 -6.67 -19.91
CA ASP A 24 2.60 -7.59 -18.78
C ASP A 24 1.99 -6.92 -17.57
N SER A 25 0.72 -7.21 -17.32
CA SER A 25 -0.05 -6.67 -16.21
C SER A 25 0.21 -7.43 -14.90
N GLY A 26 1.13 -8.38 -14.93
CA GLY A 26 1.50 -9.17 -13.76
C GLY A 26 2.39 -8.38 -12.82
N MET A 27 1.96 -8.20 -11.56
CA MET A 27 2.87 -7.78 -10.51
C MET A 27 3.96 -8.85 -10.34
N PRO A 28 5.25 -8.49 -10.22
CA PRO A 28 6.31 -9.46 -9.95
C PRO A 28 6.01 -10.27 -8.68
N ASN A 29 6.54 -11.48 -8.61
CA ASN A 29 6.46 -12.28 -7.38
C ASN A 29 7.15 -11.55 -6.21
N PRO A 30 6.77 -11.84 -4.96
CA PRO A 30 7.48 -11.38 -3.77
C PRO A 30 8.99 -11.59 -3.90
N PRO A 31 9.83 -10.67 -3.38
CA PRO A 31 11.29 -10.76 -3.53
C PRO A 31 11.94 -11.94 -2.79
N SER A 32 11.26 -12.46 -1.77
CA SER A 32 11.66 -13.64 -1.00
C SER A 32 10.43 -14.41 -0.54
N ASN A 33 10.62 -15.62 -0.02
CA ASN A 33 9.54 -16.45 0.49
C ASN A 33 9.89 -17.00 1.88
N PRO A 34 9.31 -16.43 2.97
CA PRO A 34 8.46 -15.25 2.97
C PRO A 34 9.24 -13.93 2.76
N THR A 35 8.54 -12.90 2.30
CA THR A 35 9.01 -11.53 2.34
C THR A 35 8.58 -10.89 3.65
N THR A 36 9.54 -10.44 4.45
CA THR A 36 9.24 -9.67 5.66
C THR A 36 8.98 -8.21 5.30
N VAL A 37 7.80 -7.72 5.66
CA VAL A 37 7.39 -6.33 5.48
C VAL A 37 7.22 -5.69 6.86
N LYS A 38 8.05 -4.71 7.18
CA LYS A 38 7.93 -3.94 8.40
C LYS A 38 6.97 -2.79 8.20
N CYS A 39 5.92 -2.74 9.01
CA CYS A 39 4.83 -1.79 8.87
C CYS A 39 4.74 -0.85 10.06
N GLY A 40 4.26 0.36 9.78
CA GLY A 40 3.84 1.34 10.75
C GLY A 40 2.59 2.07 10.27
N LEU A 41 1.88 2.69 11.19
CA LEU A 41 0.71 3.48 10.91
C LEU A 41 0.79 4.78 11.72
N PHE A 42 0.60 5.91 11.04
CA PHE A 42 0.46 7.21 11.67
C PHE A 42 -1.00 7.63 11.59
N ILE A 43 -1.55 8.09 12.70
CA ILE A 43 -2.83 8.80 12.71
C ILE A 43 -2.49 10.28 12.53
N LEU A 44 -2.86 10.84 11.40
CA LEU A 44 -2.64 12.24 11.08
C LEU A 44 -3.76 13.10 11.68
N ASP A 45 -5.00 12.61 11.59
CA ASP A 45 -6.16 13.25 12.22
C ASP A 45 -7.27 12.19 12.47
N ILE A 46 -8.13 12.44 13.47
CA ILE A 46 -9.42 11.77 13.63
C ILE A 46 -10.48 12.83 13.35
N VAL A 47 -11.19 12.68 12.24
CA VAL A 47 -12.12 13.68 11.73
C VAL A 47 -13.45 13.62 12.45
N ASP A 48 -13.94 12.40 12.74
CA ASP A 48 -15.24 12.17 13.36
C ASP A 48 -15.30 10.80 14.07
N ILE A 49 -16.09 10.72 15.13
CA ILE A 49 -16.42 9.49 15.84
C ILE A 49 -17.93 9.43 15.97
N ASP A 50 -18.56 8.45 15.30
CA ASP A 50 -19.99 8.19 15.32
C ASP A 50 -20.25 6.98 16.22
N ASP A 51 -20.59 7.25 17.46
CA ASP A 51 -20.86 6.24 18.51
C ASP A 51 -22.15 5.46 18.25
N VAL A 52 -23.10 6.03 17.52
CA VAL A 52 -24.38 5.39 17.18
C VAL A 52 -24.20 4.33 16.09
N ASN A 53 -23.39 4.65 15.07
CA ASN A 53 -23.12 3.75 13.96
C ASN A 53 -21.84 2.91 14.15
N GLU A 54 -21.18 3.06 15.31
CA GLU A 54 -19.93 2.36 15.65
C GLU A 54 -18.84 2.53 14.58
N THR A 55 -18.67 3.78 14.08
CA THR A 55 -17.70 4.11 13.05
C THR A 55 -16.86 5.33 13.45
N PHE A 56 -15.68 5.45 12.84
CA PHE A 56 -14.88 6.66 12.92
C PHE A 56 -14.23 6.99 11.58
N GLU A 57 -13.99 8.27 11.34
CA GLU A 57 -13.29 8.77 10.18
C GLU A 57 -11.92 9.30 10.58
N ALA A 58 -10.88 8.88 9.86
CA ALA A 58 -9.51 9.28 10.15
C ALA A 58 -8.72 9.53 8.88
N GLU A 59 -7.77 10.45 8.99
CA GLU A 59 -6.66 10.57 8.05
C GLU A 59 -5.47 9.81 8.60
N ILE A 60 -4.96 8.88 7.82
CA ILE A 60 -3.88 8.00 8.23
C ILE A 60 -2.75 7.99 7.20
N ALA A 61 -1.53 7.72 7.67
CA ALA A 61 -0.42 7.37 6.80
C ALA A 61 0.06 5.96 7.12
N ILE A 62 0.07 5.09 6.10
CA ILE A 62 0.62 3.75 6.16
C ILE A 62 2.06 3.82 5.67
N VAL A 63 2.99 3.29 6.45
CA VAL A 63 4.38 3.12 6.06
C VAL A 63 4.73 1.64 6.04
N ALA A 64 5.52 1.23 5.05
CA ALA A 64 6.02 -0.12 4.97
C ALA A 64 7.44 -0.13 4.41
N THR A 65 8.27 -1.06 4.88
CA THR A 65 9.62 -1.26 4.37
C THR A 65 9.87 -2.74 4.14
N TRP A 66 10.52 -3.06 3.03
CA TRP A 66 10.95 -4.42 2.70
C TRP A 66 12.22 -4.39 1.89
N LYS A 67 12.82 -5.56 1.69
CA LYS A 67 14.04 -5.72 0.90
C LYS A 67 13.72 -6.40 -0.42
N ASP A 68 14.08 -5.76 -1.53
CA ASP A 68 14.04 -6.34 -2.86
C ASP A 68 15.38 -6.13 -3.57
N SER A 69 16.24 -7.15 -3.52
CA SER A 69 17.58 -7.09 -4.12
C SER A 69 17.58 -6.93 -5.64
N ARG A 70 16.44 -7.20 -6.32
CA ARG A 70 16.28 -7.00 -7.77
C ARG A 70 16.25 -5.52 -8.13
N LEU A 71 15.94 -4.65 -7.17
CA LEU A 71 15.85 -3.20 -7.32
C LEU A 71 17.13 -2.48 -6.87
N ALA A 72 18.13 -3.22 -6.37
CA ALA A 72 19.42 -2.65 -5.98
C ALA A 72 20.12 -1.99 -7.19
N PHE A 73 20.81 -0.88 -6.94
CA PHE A 73 21.49 -0.12 -7.98
C PHE A 73 22.79 0.49 -7.44
N ASP A 74 23.67 0.87 -8.36
CA ASP A 74 24.91 1.58 -8.04
C ASP A 74 24.64 3.09 -8.00
N PRO A 75 24.73 3.75 -6.83
CA PRO A 75 24.45 5.18 -6.70
C PRO A 75 25.43 6.06 -7.46
N GLU A 76 26.69 5.64 -7.66
CA GLU A 76 27.67 6.40 -8.43
C GLU A 76 27.40 6.30 -9.94
N ALA A 77 26.99 5.11 -10.41
CA ALA A 77 26.66 4.91 -11.83
C ALA A 77 25.36 5.61 -12.25
N GLU A 78 24.41 5.74 -11.35
CA GLU A 78 23.10 6.35 -11.62
C GLU A 78 22.99 7.81 -11.13
N ASP A 79 24.04 8.35 -10.54
CA ASP A 79 24.11 9.72 -9.98
C ASP A 79 22.91 10.05 -9.06
N THR A 80 22.54 9.06 -8.25
CA THR A 80 21.43 9.23 -7.30
C THR A 80 21.58 8.34 -6.08
N GLU A 81 21.33 8.91 -4.89
CA GLU A 81 21.32 8.15 -3.64
C GLU A 81 20.02 7.40 -3.39
N LYS A 82 18.96 7.74 -4.13
CA LYS A 82 17.62 7.16 -3.92
C LYS A 82 16.73 7.40 -5.15
N LYS A 83 16.06 6.34 -5.61
CA LYS A 83 15.01 6.45 -6.63
C LYS A 83 13.67 6.72 -5.96
N ILE A 84 12.92 7.71 -6.45
CA ILE A 84 11.63 8.10 -5.89
C ILE A 84 10.56 7.96 -6.96
N PHE A 85 9.49 7.24 -6.61
CA PHE A 85 8.28 7.08 -7.39
C PHE A 85 7.11 7.64 -6.57
N GLN A 86 6.37 8.59 -7.12
CA GLN A 86 5.26 9.23 -6.41
C GLN A 86 4.14 9.60 -7.38
N GLY A 87 2.90 9.60 -6.89
CA GLY A 87 1.73 9.93 -7.67
C GLY A 87 0.45 9.95 -6.82
N GLU A 88 -0.61 10.52 -7.38
CA GLU A 88 -1.93 10.55 -6.73
C GLU A 88 -2.78 9.34 -7.13
N PHE A 89 -2.78 9.00 -8.42
CA PHE A 89 -3.52 7.88 -8.99
C PHE A 89 -2.64 7.13 -9.99
N GLN A 90 -2.93 5.84 -10.25
CA GLN A 90 -2.23 4.99 -11.21
C GLN A 90 -0.79 4.62 -10.79
N PHE A 91 -0.64 4.32 -9.54
CA PHE A 91 0.63 3.91 -8.94
C PHE A 91 1.35 2.78 -9.73
N ASN A 92 0.59 1.80 -10.25
CA ASN A 92 1.13 0.69 -11.04
C ASN A 92 1.79 1.12 -12.37
N GLU A 93 1.48 2.31 -12.88
CA GLU A 93 2.12 2.84 -14.08
C GLU A 93 3.50 3.45 -13.78
N ILE A 94 3.72 3.85 -12.52
CA ILE A 94 4.95 4.54 -12.10
C ILE A 94 5.96 3.56 -11.52
N PHE A 95 5.49 2.57 -10.75
CA PHE A 95 6.33 1.58 -10.10
C PHE A 95 5.97 0.17 -10.57
N THR A 96 6.91 -0.47 -11.24
CA THR A 96 6.74 -1.82 -11.80
C THR A 96 7.31 -2.93 -10.91
N GLY A 97 7.88 -2.58 -9.76
CA GLY A 97 8.37 -3.54 -8.77
C GLY A 97 7.24 -4.20 -7.98
N TRP A 98 7.58 -5.24 -7.23
CA TRP A 98 6.66 -5.83 -6.27
C TRP A 98 6.42 -4.88 -5.09
N TRP A 99 5.20 -4.87 -4.58
CA TRP A 99 4.81 -4.18 -3.36
C TRP A 99 3.69 -4.92 -2.65
N PRO A 100 3.66 -4.92 -1.30
CA PRO A 100 2.57 -5.53 -0.57
C PRO A 100 1.31 -4.67 -0.74
N GLN A 101 0.22 -5.28 -1.19
CA GLN A 101 -1.07 -4.60 -1.28
C GLN A 101 -1.69 -4.53 0.11
N LEU A 102 -1.32 -3.51 0.89
CA LEU A 102 -1.84 -3.34 2.23
C LEU A 102 -3.25 -2.78 2.19
N VAL A 103 -4.21 -3.54 2.73
CA VAL A 103 -5.62 -3.13 2.80
C VAL A 103 -6.10 -3.13 4.24
N ILE A 104 -7.02 -2.22 4.55
CA ILE A 104 -7.68 -2.15 5.85
C ILE A 104 -9.04 -2.84 5.70
N ILE A 105 -9.19 -4.00 6.37
CA ILE A 105 -10.35 -4.89 6.14
C ILE A 105 -11.64 -4.44 6.82
N ASN A 106 -11.55 -3.62 7.87
CA ASN A 106 -12.75 -3.04 8.51
C ASN A 106 -13.09 -1.65 7.97
N GLN A 107 -12.60 -1.30 6.78
CA GLN A 107 -12.95 -0.07 6.10
C GLN A 107 -14.34 -0.18 5.47
N ILE A 108 -15.17 0.83 5.70
CA ILE A 108 -16.50 0.98 5.10
C ILE A 108 -16.40 1.88 3.87
N GLY A 109 -16.96 1.40 2.78
CA GLY A 109 -16.96 2.15 1.52
C GLY A 109 -15.60 2.22 0.87
N ARG A 110 -15.43 3.23 0.01
CA ARG A 110 -14.18 3.46 -0.71
C ARG A 110 -13.38 4.53 0.02
N GLY A 111 -12.16 4.18 0.43
CA GLY A 111 -11.22 5.17 0.94
C GLY A 111 -10.60 5.99 -0.19
N ASP A 112 -10.28 7.24 0.11
CA ASP A 112 -9.59 8.12 -0.82
C ASP A 112 -8.09 8.13 -0.48
N THR A 113 -7.28 7.69 -1.44
CA THR A 113 -5.82 7.78 -1.35
C THR A 113 -5.41 9.19 -1.78
N ASN A 114 -4.79 9.93 -0.87
CA ASN A 114 -4.35 11.30 -1.10
C ASN A 114 -2.98 11.34 -1.79
N ALA A 115 -2.06 10.49 -1.36
CA ALA A 115 -0.72 10.42 -1.92
C ALA A 115 -0.09 9.05 -1.72
N ILE A 116 0.72 8.63 -2.70
CA ILE A 116 1.57 7.44 -2.59
C ILE A 116 2.99 7.82 -2.99
N LYS A 117 3.96 7.32 -2.23
CA LYS A 117 5.38 7.47 -2.51
C LYS A 117 6.10 6.16 -2.24
N ILE A 118 6.88 5.71 -3.21
CA ILE A 118 7.88 4.67 -3.00
C ILE A 118 9.27 5.26 -3.16
N SER A 119 10.17 4.88 -2.27
CA SER A 119 11.59 5.18 -2.37
C SER A 119 12.37 3.86 -2.40
N VAL A 120 13.31 3.74 -3.31
CA VAL A 120 14.23 2.60 -3.42
C VAL A 120 15.63 3.08 -3.09
N LEU A 121 16.27 2.46 -2.10
CA LEU A 121 17.64 2.74 -1.69
C LEU A 121 18.63 1.89 -2.51
N PRO A 122 19.91 2.27 -2.58
CA PRO A 122 20.91 1.58 -3.41
C PRO A 122 21.04 0.09 -3.10
N ASP A 123 20.86 -0.28 -1.85
CA ASP A 123 20.93 -1.67 -1.39
C ASP A 123 19.67 -2.49 -1.68
N GLY A 124 18.65 -1.89 -2.33
CA GLY A 124 17.37 -2.51 -2.65
C GLY A 124 16.36 -2.49 -1.49
N GLU A 125 16.59 -1.70 -0.43
CA GLU A 125 15.52 -1.43 0.53
C GLU A 125 14.46 -0.56 -0.15
N VAL A 126 13.20 -0.98 -0.03
CA VAL A 126 12.04 -0.26 -0.54
C VAL A 126 11.26 0.32 0.62
N GLN A 127 10.93 1.60 0.52
CA GLN A 127 10.16 2.35 1.49
C GLN A 127 8.86 2.83 0.85
N TYR A 128 7.74 2.41 1.39
CA TYR A 128 6.39 2.78 0.97
C TYR A 128 5.77 3.74 1.96
N LEU A 129 5.11 4.77 1.45
CA LEU A 129 4.30 5.70 2.21
C LEU A 129 3.01 5.94 1.44
N GLU A 130 1.87 5.72 2.10
CA GLU A 130 0.55 6.05 1.58
C GLU A 130 -0.23 6.87 2.60
N GLN A 131 -0.79 7.99 2.17
CA GLN A 131 -1.71 8.82 2.93
C GLN A 131 -3.12 8.64 2.39
N ARG A 132 -4.06 8.32 3.27
CA ARG A 132 -5.46 8.10 2.88
C ARG A 132 -6.45 8.54 3.94
N ASN A 133 -7.65 8.89 3.48
CA ASN A 133 -8.82 9.07 4.34
C ASN A 133 -9.60 7.76 4.41
N VAL A 134 -9.96 7.35 5.62
CA VAL A 134 -10.67 6.10 5.86
C VAL A 134 -11.85 6.31 6.79
N ARG A 135 -12.92 5.57 6.54
CA ARG A 135 -14.01 5.36 7.49
C ARG A 135 -13.98 3.91 7.94
N LEU A 136 -13.84 3.69 9.23
CA LEU A 136 -13.63 2.36 9.80
C LEU A 136 -14.76 1.99 10.76
N GLU A 137 -15.16 0.73 10.70
CA GLU A 137 -16.10 0.16 11.64
C GLU A 137 -15.33 -0.39 12.86
N THR A 138 -15.80 -0.07 14.06
CA THR A 138 -15.21 -0.54 15.30
C THR A 138 -16.28 -0.65 16.39
N PRO A 139 -16.45 -1.80 17.01
CA PRO A 139 -17.41 -1.94 18.11
C PRO A 139 -17.12 -0.97 19.25
N MET A 140 -18.14 -0.28 19.73
CA MET A 140 -18.04 0.69 20.80
C MET A 140 -18.84 0.24 22.03
N ALA A 141 -18.26 0.42 23.23
CA ALA A 141 -18.88 0.07 24.50
C ALA A 141 -19.39 1.34 25.19
N LEU A 142 -20.70 1.59 25.15
CA LEU A 142 -21.33 2.81 25.65
C LEU A 142 -21.90 2.66 27.08
N TYR A 143 -21.47 1.65 27.86
CA TYR A 143 -22.02 1.36 29.17
C TYR A 143 -21.79 2.46 30.21
N ASP A 144 -20.67 3.16 30.11
CA ASP A 144 -20.23 4.19 31.06
C ASP A 144 -20.31 5.60 30.47
N TYR A 145 -21.08 5.76 29.36
CA TYR A 145 -21.27 7.07 28.72
C TYR A 145 -21.72 8.12 29.72
N PRO A 146 -21.16 9.36 29.76
CA PRO A 146 -20.19 9.91 28.84
C PRO A 146 -18.72 9.78 29.30
N PHE A 147 -18.37 8.87 30.18
CA PHE A 147 -17.03 8.70 30.76
C PHE A 147 -16.37 7.37 30.30
N ASP A 148 -16.81 6.86 29.17
CA ASP A 148 -16.34 5.61 28.60
C ASP A 148 -15.00 5.77 27.85
N THR A 149 -14.27 4.66 27.73
CA THR A 149 -13.04 4.59 26.94
C THR A 149 -13.28 3.69 25.74
N GLN A 150 -13.02 4.22 24.54
CA GLN A 150 -13.20 3.47 23.31
C GLN A 150 -11.86 3.01 22.71
N ASN A 151 -11.88 1.83 22.08
CA ASN A 151 -10.75 1.30 21.33
C ASN A 151 -11.06 1.35 19.83
N LEU A 152 -10.63 2.42 19.16
CA LEU A 152 -10.75 2.54 17.72
C LEU A 152 -9.72 1.62 17.06
N ARG A 153 -10.16 0.76 16.12
CA ARG A 153 -9.32 -0.30 15.56
C ARG A 153 -9.23 -0.18 14.03
N ALA A 154 -8.02 -0.38 13.51
CA ALA A 154 -7.77 -0.58 12.10
C ALA A 154 -7.07 -1.93 11.90
N PHE A 155 -7.63 -2.80 11.09
CA PHE A 155 -7.07 -4.12 10.79
C PHE A 155 -6.46 -4.12 9.39
N MET A 156 -5.14 -4.17 9.31
CA MET A 156 -4.39 -4.14 8.06
C MET A 156 -3.85 -5.52 7.72
N ILE A 157 -4.04 -5.94 6.46
CA ILE A 157 -3.53 -7.20 5.93
C ILE A 157 -2.83 -7.00 4.59
N PRO A 158 -1.89 -7.89 4.20
CA PRO A 158 -1.34 -7.94 2.84
C PRO A 158 -2.33 -8.69 1.94
N PHE A 159 -3.12 -7.94 1.15
CA PHE A 159 -4.14 -8.53 0.29
C PHE A 159 -3.52 -9.37 -0.83
N GLY A 160 -4.08 -10.55 -1.06
CA GLY A 160 -3.64 -11.45 -2.14
C GLY A 160 -2.35 -12.24 -1.86
N ASN A 161 -1.77 -12.12 -0.66
CA ASN A 161 -0.60 -12.89 -0.25
C ASN A 161 -0.94 -13.78 0.94
N MET A 162 -0.41 -15.00 0.95
CA MET A 162 -0.53 -15.92 2.08
C MET A 162 0.59 -15.67 3.09
N SER A 163 0.45 -16.20 4.31
CA SER A 163 1.47 -16.06 5.37
C SER A 163 2.82 -16.69 5.02
N GLU A 164 2.82 -17.66 4.12
CA GLU A 164 4.02 -18.28 3.57
C GLU A 164 4.76 -17.37 2.58
N GLU A 165 4.09 -16.37 2.01
CA GLU A 165 4.63 -15.46 1.02
C GLU A 165 5.03 -14.12 1.64
N VAL A 166 4.20 -13.60 2.55
CA VAL A 166 4.42 -12.29 3.18
C VAL A 166 4.15 -12.36 4.67
N VAL A 167 5.11 -11.88 5.46
CA VAL A 167 5.01 -11.73 6.91
C VAL A 167 5.07 -10.25 7.27
N LEU A 168 4.07 -9.77 8.00
CA LEU A 168 4.09 -8.42 8.53
C LEU A 168 4.79 -8.39 9.89
N GLU A 169 5.59 -7.36 10.11
CA GLU A 169 6.21 -7.03 11.40
C GLU A 169 5.90 -5.56 11.74
N VAL A 170 5.74 -5.26 13.02
CA VAL A 170 5.65 -3.86 13.44
C VAL A 170 7.04 -3.24 13.42
N ASP A 171 7.18 -2.10 12.76
CA ASP A 171 8.40 -1.32 12.82
C ASP A 171 8.37 -0.41 14.05
N ASP A 172 9.17 -0.74 15.05
CA ASP A 172 9.23 -0.01 16.33
C ASP A 172 9.65 1.46 16.16
N ARG A 173 10.40 1.80 15.10
CA ARG A 173 10.75 3.19 14.78
C ARG A 173 9.51 4.07 14.58
N TYR A 174 8.46 3.51 13.99
CA TYR A 174 7.22 4.22 13.74
C TYR A 174 6.27 4.22 14.93
N ARG A 175 6.30 3.19 15.76
CA ARG A 175 5.47 3.12 16.98
C ARG A 175 5.75 4.30 17.92
N GLU A 176 7.02 4.50 18.28
CA GLU A 176 7.42 5.59 19.17
C GLU A 176 7.19 6.97 18.56
N THR A 177 7.44 7.09 17.25
CA THR A 177 7.26 8.35 16.52
C THR A 177 5.80 8.76 16.47
N THR A 178 4.90 7.81 16.19
CA THR A 178 3.45 8.08 16.11
C THR A 178 2.88 8.52 17.45
N ASP A 179 3.19 7.79 18.52
CA ASP A 179 2.72 8.14 19.87
C ASP A 179 3.24 9.54 20.28
N SER A 180 4.50 9.82 19.98
CA SER A 180 5.10 11.13 20.25
C SER A 180 4.48 12.25 19.42
N TYR A 181 4.15 12.00 18.15
CA TYR A 181 3.55 12.98 17.25
C TYR A 181 2.14 13.34 17.71
N VAL A 182 1.29 12.34 17.92
CA VAL A 182 -0.09 12.57 18.38
C VAL A 182 -0.13 13.35 19.71
N ARG A 183 0.73 13.00 20.67
CA ARG A 183 0.78 13.67 21.98
C ARG A 183 1.30 15.10 21.90
N ARG A 184 2.25 15.37 21.01
CA ARG A 184 2.94 16.67 20.94
C ARG A 184 2.16 17.69 20.17
N GLU A 185 1.61 17.31 19.04
CA GLU A 185 0.99 18.22 18.09
C GLU A 185 -0.52 18.42 18.36
N SER A 186 -1.13 17.66 19.28
CA SER A 186 -2.58 17.67 19.52
C SER A 186 -3.38 17.52 18.20
N THR A 187 -2.82 16.75 17.25
CA THR A 187 -3.40 16.57 15.92
C THR A 187 -4.71 15.81 15.95
N VAL A 188 -4.86 14.93 16.95
CA VAL A 188 -6.13 14.24 17.20
C VAL A 188 -6.93 15.08 18.18
N ASN A 189 -7.81 15.93 17.66
CA ASN A 189 -8.65 16.81 18.47
C ASN A 189 -10.12 16.67 18.05
N VAL A 190 -10.76 15.61 18.53
CA VAL A 190 -12.20 15.40 18.33
C VAL A 190 -12.94 15.94 19.53
N ALA A 191 -13.95 16.78 19.29
CA ALA A 191 -14.73 17.39 20.38
C ALA A 191 -15.36 16.32 21.29
N GLY A 192 -15.04 16.40 22.58
CA GLY A 192 -15.55 15.44 23.58
C GLY A 192 -14.71 14.18 23.75
N TRP A 193 -13.56 14.04 23.04
CA TRP A 193 -12.68 12.88 23.13
C TRP A 193 -11.24 13.29 23.45
N ASP A 194 -10.59 12.50 24.29
CA ASP A 194 -9.19 12.63 24.64
C ASP A 194 -8.41 11.41 24.11
N PHE A 195 -7.34 11.65 23.37
CA PHE A 195 -6.45 10.60 22.90
C PHE A 195 -5.59 10.07 24.06
N LEU A 196 -5.64 8.76 24.32
CA LEU A 196 -4.86 8.12 25.37
C LEU A 196 -3.56 7.52 24.87
N ASN A 197 -3.62 6.62 23.91
CA ASN A 197 -2.46 5.93 23.35
C ASN A 197 -2.77 5.29 21.99
N LEU A 198 -1.71 4.91 21.27
CA LEU A 198 -1.76 4.08 20.07
C LEU A 198 -0.99 2.79 20.31
N ASN A 199 -1.62 1.65 20.05
CA ASN A 199 -1.00 0.35 20.12
C ASN A 199 -0.99 -0.31 18.74
N MET A 200 0.14 -0.85 18.33
CA MET A 200 0.29 -1.66 17.12
C MET A 200 0.81 -3.03 17.48
N ASN A 201 0.17 -4.07 16.97
CA ASN A 201 0.59 -5.46 17.14
C ASN A 201 0.34 -6.23 15.85
N VAL A 202 1.12 -7.28 15.63
CA VAL A 202 0.87 -8.26 14.58
C VAL A 202 0.27 -9.49 15.23
N ASP A 203 -0.86 -9.94 14.70
CA ASP A 203 -1.51 -11.18 15.12
C ASP A 203 -1.59 -12.12 13.91
N SER A 204 -1.28 -13.39 14.13
CA SER A 204 -1.38 -14.44 13.10
C SER A 204 -2.76 -15.10 13.12
N THR A 205 -3.80 -14.34 12.85
CA THR A 205 -5.15 -14.89 12.72
C THR A 205 -5.32 -15.50 11.33
N GLN A 206 -5.59 -16.79 11.25
CA GLN A 206 -5.99 -17.44 10.00
C GLN A 206 -7.43 -17.04 9.67
N ILE A 207 -7.60 -16.22 8.64
CA ILE A 207 -8.92 -15.96 8.07
C ILE A 207 -9.27 -17.15 7.18
N GLN A 208 -10.15 -18.03 7.65
CA GLN A 208 -10.71 -19.10 6.82
C GLN A 208 -11.78 -18.47 5.91
N LEU A 209 -11.43 -18.26 4.65
CA LEU A 209 -12.42 -17.97 3.62
C LEU A 209 -13.15 -19.29 3.32
N HIS A 210 -14.41 -19.41 3.74
CA HIS A 210 -15.25 -20.51 3.33
C HIS A 210 -15.56 -20.32 1.83
N GLU A 211 -14.99 -21.20 1.01
CA GLU A 211 -15.45 -21.39 -0.36
C GLU A 211 -16.90 -21.96 -0.29
N THR A 212 -17.85 -21.20 -0.77
CA THR A 212 -19.26 -21.61 -0.96
C THR A 212 -19.47 -22.16 -2.36
#